data_86050f28f133b38ed870a6172f11ee4e
#
_entry.id   86050f28f133b38ed870a6172f11ee4e
#
_cell.length_a   1.000
_cell.length_b   1.000
_cell.length_c   1.000
_cell.angle_alpha   90.00
_cell.angle_beta   90.00
_cell.angle_gamma   90.00
#
_symmetry.space_group_name_H-M   'P 1'
#
loop_
_entity.id
_entity.type
_entity.pdbx_description
1 polymer ?
#
loop_
_entity_poly.entity_id
_entity_poly.type
_entity_poly.pdbx_seq_one_letter_code
_entity_poly.pdbx_strand_id
1 'polypeptide(L)'
;MTHRPVSESPAEGSSHPAADRRLFVLDTNVLIHDPTALFRFQEHDIHLPMMVLEELDRAKKGVSEVARSARQASRFLDDLVAGASKEEIDRGLLLSGLLDPHGAPASGRLFFQIRPNRITPPPSLPGNTPDNDILSMALTLQQDHPRRQVTLVSKDINLRIKAAILGIHAEDYYNDQTLDDVNLLYAGVRDLPADFWDSHGKALDSWKESGRTFYRVRGPDVANWYPNQGLFQDSEQAAFIVRQLRDGEAVIEILKDHVAPNHAVWGINARNREQNFALNLLLDPEIDFVSLLGAAGTGKTLLALAAGLTQVLDAKRYREIIMTRVTVPVGEDIGFLPGTEEEKMTPWMGALMDNLEVLAPHEGGEWGRAATADLLSSRIKIRSLNFMRGRTFQSKYLIIDEAQNLTAKQMKTLITRAGPGTKVICLGNIAQIDTPYLSETTSGLTYVVDRFKDWPHGGHVTLRRGERSRLAEFASEQL
;
A
#
# COMPACT_ATOMS: atom_id res chain seq x y z
N MET A 1 -23.02 67.98 -2.89
CA MET A 1 -21.87 67.05 -2.71
C MET A 1 -22.39 65.69 -3.02
N THR A 2 -22.08 65.21 -4.24
CA THR A 2 -22.64 64.07 -4.91
C THR A 2 -21.81 62.83 -4.64
N HIS A 3 -22.38 61.84 -3.99
CA HIS A 3 -21.80 60.47 -3.89
C HIS A 3 -22.01 59.70 -5.19
N ARG A 4 -20.90 59.28 -5.82
CA ARG A 4 -20.88 58.26 -6.87
C ARG A 4 -20.84 56.88 -6.24
N PRO A 5 -21.60 55.88 -6.69
CA PRO A 5 -21.44 54.51 -6.30
C PRO A 5 -20.28 53.85 -7.06
N VAL A 6 -19.49 53.06 -6.31
CA VAL A 6 -18.43 52.21 -6.84
C VAL A 6 -19.08 50.98 -7.49
N SER A 7 -18.80 50.76 -8.77
CA SER A 7 -19.20 49.55 -9.50
C SER A 7 -18.37 48.35 -9.05
N GLU A 8 -19.00 47.37 -8.46
CA GLU A 8 -18.46 46.03 -8.29
C GLU A 8 -18.38 45.36 -9.66
N SER A 9 -17.18 44.98 -10.06
CA SER A 9 -16.94 44.06 -11.18
C SER A 9 -17.26 42.63 -10.74
N PRO A 10 -17.95 41.85 -11.58
CA PRO A 10 -18.17 40.45 -11.28
C PRO A 10 -16.87 39.67 -11.46
N ALA A 11 -16.54 38.81 -10.51
CA ALA A 11 -15.42 37.87 -10.58
C ALA A 11 -15.58 36.97 -11.82
N GLU A 12 -14.65 37.07 -12.72
CA GLU A 12 -14.52 36.18 -13.87
C GLU A 12 -14.20 34.78 -13.37
N GLY A 13 -15.18 33.89 -13.43
CA GLY A 13 -14.98 32.46 -13.32
C GLY A 13 -14.06 32.00 -14.46
N SER A 14 -12.93 31.42 -14.15
CA SER A 14 -11.99 30.83 -15.10
C SER A 14 -12.64 29.65 -15.84
N SER A 15 -13.33 29.94 -16.93
CA SER A 15 -13.78 28.96 -17.92
C SER A 15 -12.57 28.60 -18.78
N HIS A 16 -11.94 27.44 -18.57
CA HIS A 16 -11.00 26.86 -19.51
C HIS A 16 -11.71 26.68 -20.88
N PRO A 17 -11.07 27.01 -22.01
CA PRO A 17 -11.68 26.89 -23.31
C PRO A 17 -12.00 25.42 -23.63
N ALA A 18 -13.16 25.17 -24.24
CA ALA A 18 -13.67 23.84 -24.58
C ALA A 18 -12.72 22.97 -25.45
N ALA A 19 -11.66 23.57 -26.01
CA ALA A 19 -10.66 22.91 -26.82
C ALA A 19 -9.67 22.02 -26.00
N ASP A 20 -9.54 22.23 -24.67
CA ASP A 20 -8.60 21.51 -23.81
C ASP A 20 -9.23 20.28 -23.11
N ARG A 21 -10.54 20.09 -23.25
CA ARG A 21 -11.22 18.93 -22.62
C ARG A 21 -10.95 17.66 -23.40
N ARG A 22 -10.30 16.69 -22.76
CA ARG A 22 -10.08 15.34 -23.30
C ARG A 22 -11.35 14.49 -23.19
N LEU A 23 -11.41 13.43 -24.00
CA LEU A 23 -12.44 12.40 -23.94
C LEU A 23 -11.81 11.11 -23.41
N PHE A 24 -12.28 10.62 -22.30
CA PHE A 24 -11.81 9.36 -21.73
C PHE A 24 -12.80 8.24 -21.95
N VAL A 25 -12.34 7.11 -22.47
CA VAL A 25 -13.10 5.85 -22.54
C VAL A 25 -12.59 4.96 -21.43
N LEU A 26 -13.46 4.57 -20.48
CA LEU A 26 -13.07 3.76 -19.35
C LEU A 26 -13.38 2.29 -19.58
N ASP A 27 -12.42 1.45 -19.24
CA ASP A 27 -12.59 0.02 -19.14
C ASP A 27 -13.19 -0.38 -17.78
N THR A 28 -13.84 -1.54 -17.71
CA THR A 28 -14.50 -2.09 -16.53
C THR A 28 -13.54 -2.27 -15.36
N ASN A 29 -12.30 -2.70 -15.66
CA ASN A 29 -11.30 -2.96 -14.62
C ASN A 29 -10.90 -1.69 -13.85
N VAL A 30 -10.99 -0.51 -14.45
CA VAL A 30 -10.77 0.79 -13.77
C VAL A 30 -11.82 1.00 -12.68
N LEU A 31 -13.11 0.78 -13.00
CA LEU A 31 -14.21 0.96 -12.05
C LEU A 31 -14.27 -0.12 -10.97
N ILE A 32 -13.82 -1.34 -11.28
CA ILE A 32 -13.68 -2.41 -10.30
C ILE A 32 -12.53 -2.11 -9.34
N HIS A 33 -11.43 -1.56 -9.85
CA HIS A 33 -10.25 -1.22 -9.06
C HIS A 33 -10.53 0.01 -8.16
N ASP A 34 -11.05 1.08 -8.75
CA ASP A 34 -11.47 2.29 -8.03
C ASP A 34 -12.89 2.70 -8.44
N PRO A 35 -13.91 2.33 -7.66
CA PRO A 35 -15.29 2.75 -7.93
C PRO A 35 -15.48 4.28 -7.98
N THR A 36 -14.55 5.05 -7.38
CA THR A 36 -14.58 6.53 -7.39
C THR A 36 -13.84 7.13 -8.57
N ALA A 37 -13.29 6.32 -9.47
CA ALA A 37 -12.55 6.78 -10.65
C ALA A 37 -13.33 7.79 -11.49
N LEU A 38 -14.68 7.65 -11.59
CA LEU A 38 -15.54 8.59 -12.32
C LEU A 38 -15.36 10.04 -11.88
N PHE A 39 -14.98 10.30 -10.63
CA PHE A 39 -14.84 11.67 -10.09
C PHE A 39 -13.44 12.25 -10.23
N ARG A 40 -12.48 11.45 -10.72
CA ARG A 40 -11.07 11.85 -10.75
C ARG A 40 -10.62 12.47 -12.07
N PHE A 41 -11.48 12.45 -13.08
CA PHE A 41 -11.19 13.04 -14.38
C PHE A 41 -11.52 14.54 -14.46
N GLN A 42 -11.84 15.16 -13.32
CA GLN A 42 -12.00 16.61 -13.14
C GLN A 42 -12.93 17.27 -14.18
N GLU A 43 -12.35 18.13 -15.07
CA GLU A 43 -13.08 18.84 -16.11
C GLU A 43 -13.29 18.02 -17.39
N HIS A 44 -12.73 16.84 -17.49
CA HIS A 44 -12.75 16.01 -18.69
C HIS A 44 -14.02 15.17 -18.80
N ASP A 45 -14.39 14.83 -20.04
CA ASP A 45 -15.58 14.04 -20.31
C ASP A 45 -15.25 12.54 -20.33
N ILE A 46 -16.13 11.75 -19.72
CA ILE A 46 -16.02 10.28 -19.67
C ILE A 46 -17.08 9.66 -20.58
N HIS A 47 -16.67 8.73 -21.41
CA HIS A 47 -17.52 7.88 -22.22
C HIS A 47 -17.49 6.45 -21.72
N LEU A 48 -18.66 5.92 -21.38
CA LEU A 48 -18.80 4.56 -20.84
C LEU A 48 -19.43 3.64 -21.88
N PRO A 49 -18.69 2.63 -22.39
CA PRO A 49 -19.25 1.61 -23.26
C PRO A 49 -20.36 0.82 -22.54
N MET A 50 -21.43 0.42 -23.25
CA MET A 50 -22.49 -0.41 -22.68
C MET A 50 -21.96 -1.74 -22.14
N MET A 51 -20.94 -2.29 -22.78
CA MET A 51 -20.29 -3.52 -22.34
C MET A 51 -19.73 -3.41 -20.90
N VAL A 52 -19.26 -2.24 -20.50
CA VAL A 52 -18.77 -1.99 -19.13
C VAL A 52 -19.91 -2.17 -18.12
N LEU A 53 -21.12 -1.74 -18.42
CA LEU A 53 -22.29 -1.94 -17.52
C LEU A 53 -22.64 -3.42 -17.40
N GLU A 54 -22.59 -4.18 -18.51
CA GLU A 54 -22.85 -5.62 -18.49
C GLU A 54 -21.80 -6.39 -17.70
N GLU A 55 -20.52 -6.01 -17.83
CA GLU A 55 -19.44 -6.62 -17.08
C GLU A 55 -19.52 -6.28 -15.59
N LEU A 56 -19.85 -5.04 -15.24
CA LEU A 56 -20.11 -4.67 -13.85
C LEU A 56 -21.28 -5.50 -13.27
N ASP A 57 -22.32 -5.75 -14.06
CA ASP A 57 -23.46 -6.56 -13.61
C ASP A 57 -23.07 -8.01 -13.36
N ARG A 58 -22.26 -8.60 -14.23
CA ARG A 58 -21.69 -9.96 -14.03
C ARG A 58 -20.80 -10.00 -12.79
N ALA A 59 -19.96 -8.97 -12.60
CA ALA A 59 -19.01 -8.89 -11.48
C ALA A 59 -19.67 -8.65 -10.11
N LYS A 60 -20.92 -8.18 -10.04
CA LYS A 60 -21.64 -7.95 -8.77
C LYS A 60 -21.93 -9.22 -7.96
N LYS A 61 -21.82 -10.41 -8.57
CA LYS A 61 -22.18 -11.68 -7.94
C LYS A 61 -21.17 -12.10 -6.88
N GLY A 62 -21.67 -12.56 -5.74
CA GLY A 62 -20.83 -13.07 -4.65
C GLY A 62 -20.43 -12.01 -3.61
N VAL A 63 -19.49 -12.40 -2.74
CA VAL A 63 -19.02 -11.59 -1.58
C VAL A 63 -17.59 -11.08 -1.73
N SER A 64 -16.97 -11.32 -2.89
CA SER A 64 -15.60 -10.88 -3.20
C SER A 64 -15.48 -9.35 -3.18
N GLU A 65 -14.26 -8.86 -3.08
CA GLU A 65 -14.00 -7.41 -3.17
C GLU A 65 -14.36 -6.85 -4.55
N VAL A 66 -14.08 -7.61 -5.61
CA VAL A 66 -14.51 -7.30 -6.98
C VAL A 66 -16.03 -7.08 -7.04
N ALA A 67 -16.82 -8.00 -6.46
CA ALA A 67 -18.27 -7.87 -6.42
C ALA A 67 -18.73 -6.66 -5.59
N ARG A 68 -18.04 -6.32 -4.53
CA ARG A 68 -18.30 -5.15 -3.71
C ARG A 68 -18.01 -3.85 -4.47
N SER A 69 -16.85 -3.78 -5.14
CA SER A 69 -16.46 -2.63 -5.95
C SER A 69 -17.40 -2.44 -7.14
N ALA A 70 -17.78 -3.52 -7.84
CA ALA A 70 -18.74 -3.48 -8.92
C ALA A 70 -20.12 -2.97 -8.45
N ARG A 71 -20.59 -3.41 -7.27
CA ARG A 71 -21.86 -2.87 -6.68
C ARG A 71 -21.72 -1.39 -6.31
N GLN A 72 -20.56 -0.95 -5.81
CA GLN A 72 -20.34 0.45 -5.46
C GLN A 72 -20.30 1.34 -6.71
N ALA A 73 -19.53 0.95 -7.75
CA ALA A 73 -19.51 1.66 -9.01
C ALA A 73 -20.91 1.77 -9.64
N SER A 74 -21.67 0.66 -9.63
CA SER A 74 -23.05 0.67 -10.15
C SER A 74 -23.99 1.57 -9.36
N ARG A 75 -23.83 1.69 -8.03
CA ARG A 75 -24.62 2.64 -7.24
C ARG A 75 -24.30 4.09 -7.64
N PHE A 76 -23.04 4.44 -7.82
CA PHE A 76 -22.68 5.79 -8.28
C PHE A 76 -23.28 6.10 -9.66
N LEU A 77 -23.30 5.12 -10.57
CA LEU A 77 -23.92 5.29 -11.87
C LEU A 77 -25.46 5.42 -11.76
N ASP A 78 -26.10 4.65 -10.89
CA ASP A 78 -27.52 4.71 -10.61
C ASP A 78 -27.90 6.06 -9.99
N ASP A 79 -27.15 6.55 -9.01
CA ASP A 79 -27.33 7.85 -8.38
C ASP A 79 -27.20 9.00 -9.39
N LEU A 80 -26.29 8.89 -10.36
CA LEU A 80 -26.13 9.88 -11.45
C LEU A 80 -27.32 9.89 -12.42
N VAL A 81 -27.91 8.74 -12.69
CA VAL A 81 -29.05 8.61 -13.59
C VAL A 81 -30.36 8.91 -12.88
N ALA A 82 -30.42 8.74 -11.55
CA ALA A 82 -31.63 8.95 -10.76
C ALA A 82 -32.14 10.38 -10.90
N GLY A 83 -33.33 10.53 -11.44
CA GLY A 83 -34.01 11.83 -11.65
C GLY A 83 -33.56 12.57 -12.93
N ALA A 84 -32.67 12.04 -13.73
CA ALA A 84 -32.28 12.64 -15.01
C ALA A 84 -33.27 12.28 -16.12
N SER A 85 -33.66 13.27 -16.90
CA SER A 85 -34.44 13.06 -18.12
C SER A 85 -33.61 12.39 -19.22
N LYS A 86 -34.28 11.77 -20.18
CA LYS A 86 -33.59 11.20 -21.34
C LYS A 86 -32.72 12.21 -22.09
N GLU A 87 -33.16 13.44 -22.19
CA GLU A 87 -32.46 14.53 -22.86
C GLU A 87 -31.19 14.93 -22.09
N GLU A 88 -31.21 14.88 -20.76
CA GLU A 88 -30.02 15.13 -19.93
C GLU A 88 -29.01 13.99 -20.05
N ILE A 89 -29.44 12.74 -20.09
CA ILE A 89 -28.58 11.58 -20.33
C ILE A 89 -27.92 11.68 -21.71
N ASP A 90 -28.69 12.06 -22.75
CA ASP A 90 -28.19 12.21 -24.12
C ASP A 90 -27.16 13.37 -24.24
N ARG A 91 -27.28 14.42 -23.42
CA ARG A 91 -26.36 15.56 -23.34
C ARG A 91 -25.14 15.30 -22.45
N GLY A 92 -25.12 14.20 -21.76
CA GLY A 92 -24.12 13.84 -20.75
C GLY A 92 -24.43 14.37 -19.36
N LEU A 93 -24.37 13.46 -18.38
CA LEU A 93 -24.65 13.75 -16.96
C LEU A 93 -23.49 14.49 -16.33
N LEU A 94 -23.76 15.55 -15.58
CA LEU A 94 -22.73 16.30 -14.85
C LEU A 94 -22.21 15.47 -13.70
N LEU A 95 -20.89 15.30 -13.61
CA LEU A 95 -20.22 14.59 -12.51
C LEU A 95 -20.18 15.38 -11.19
N SER A 96 -20.47 16.70 -11.25
CA SER A 96 -20.50 17.60 -10.08
C SER A 96 -21.69 17.36 -9.12
N GLY A 97 -22.65 16.52 -9.51
CA GLY A 97 -23.83 16.20 -8.67
C GLY A 97 -23.54 15.25 -7.53
N LEU A 98 -22.41 14.55 -7.55
CA LEU A 98 -21.97 13.66 -6.49
C LEU A 98 -20.74 14.25 -5.82
N LEU A 99 -20.78 14.40 -4.50
CA LEU A 99 -19.65 14.88 -3.71
C LEU A 99 -18.52 13.83 -3.80
N ASP A 100 -17.38 14.24 -4.37
CA ASP A 100 -16.14 13.52 -4.13
C ASP A 100 -15.92 13.43 -2.62
N PRO A 101 -15.63 12.26 -2.05
CA PRO A 101 -15.23 12.12 -0.65
C PRO A 101 -14.05 13.02 -0.24
N HIS A 102 -13.33 13.60 -1.21
CA HIS A 102 -12.18 14.49 -1.02
C HIS A 102 -12.45 15.96 -1.38
N GLY A 103 -13.68 16.34 -1.76
CA GLY A 103 -14.16 17.71 -1.72
C GLY A 103 -13.91 18.59 -2.95
N ALA A 104 -13.37 18.07 -4.07
CA ALA A 104 -13.22 18.86 -5.30
C ALA A 104 -14.39 18.55 -6.29
N PRO A 105 -15.11 19.56 -6.80
CA PRO A 105 -16.20 19.32 -7.75
C PRO A 105 -15.63 18.96 -9.14
N ALA A 106 -15.96 17.75 -9.62
CA ALA A 106 -15.69 17.38 -11.02
C ALA A 106 -16.66 18.15 -11.93
N SER A 107 -16.13 18.87 -12.93
CA SER A 107 -16.95 19.66 -13.88
C SER A 107 -17.14 18.96 -15.23
N GLY A 108 -16.62 17.75 -15.38
CA GLY A 108 -16.77 16.90 -16.56
C GLY A 108 -18.16 16.27 -16.67
N ARG A 109 -18.41 15.61 -17.80
CA ARG A 109 -19.66 14.91 -18.07
C ARG A 109 -19.46 13.44 -18.31
N LEU A 110 -20.42 12.62 -17.87
CA LEU A 110 -20.49 11.20 -18.17
C LEU A 110 -21.47 10.96 -19.32
N PHE A 111 -21.00 10.30 -20.35
CA PHE A 111 -21.78 9.85 -21.49
C PHE A 111 -21.86 8.34 -21.53
N PHE A 112 -23.06 7.82 -21.79
CA PHE A 112 -23.26 6.39 -22.06
C PHE A 112 -23.27 6.15 -23.57
N GLN A 113 -22.84 4.97 -24.00
CA GLN A 113 -22.96 4.56 -25.37
C GLN A 113 -24.43 4.30 -25.72
N ILE A 114 -25.04 5.22 -26.46
CA ILE A 114 -26.44 5.12 -26.88
C ILE A 114 -26.58 4.60 -28.30
N ARG A 115 -25.54 4.75 -29.11
CA ARG A 115 -25.54 4.39 -30.53
C ARG A 115 -24.56 3.25 -30.79
N PRO A 116 -24.86 2.36 -31.77
CA PRO A 116 -23.92 1.34 -32.18
C PRO A 116 -22.63 1.99 -32.71
N ASN A 117 -21.50 1.32 -32.49
CA ASN A 117 -20.22 1.75 -33.01
C ASN A 117 -20.25 1.78 -34.54
N ARG A 118 -19.75 2.85 -35.15
CA ARG A 118 -19.66 3.00 -36.62
C ARG A 118 -18.43 2.31 -37.20
N ILE A 119 -17.40 2.17 -36.38
CA ILE A 119 -16.13 1.58 -36.79
C ILE A 119 -16.00 0.23 -36.11
N THR A 120 -15.74 -0.78 -36.90
CA THR A 120 -15.36 -2.12 -36.43
C THR A 120 -13.84 -2.26 -36.45
N PRO A 121 -13.22 -2.89 -35.44
CA PRO A 121 -11.80 -3.20 -35.50
C PRO A 121 -11.46 -4.07 -36.71
N PRO A 122 -10.18 -4.04 -37.17
CA PRO A 122 -9.75 -4.87 -38.28
C PRO A 122 -10.02 -6.34 -38.04
N PRO A 123 -10.31 -7.14 -39.11
CA PRO A 123 -10.57 -8.58 -38.99
C PRO A 123 -9.43 -9.40 -38.39
N SER A 124 -8.23 -8.81 -38.26
CA SER A 124 -7.06 -9.41 -37.60
C SER A 124 -7.18 -9.50 -36.08
N LEU A 125 -8.11 -8.77 -35.48
CA LEU A 125 -8.43 -8.93 -34.05
C LEU A 125 -9.49 -10.05 -33.91
N PRO A 126 -9.31 -11.00 -32.97
CA PRO A 126 -10.30 -12.07 -32.75
C PRO A 126 -11.67 -11.46 -32.47
N GLY A 127 -12.70 -11.94 -33.19
CA GLY A 127 -14.02 -11.33 -33.20
C GLY A 127 -14.75 -11.38 -31.87
N ASN A 128 -15.67 -10.43 -31.67
CA ASN A 128 -16.71 -10.35 -30.63
C ASN A 128 -16.26 -10.52 -29.18
N THR A 129 -15.19 -9.84 -28.78
CA THR A 129 -14.78 -9.75 -27.39
C THR A 129 -15.21 -8.39 -26.80
N PRO A 130 -15.47 -8.30 -25.49
CA PRO A 130 -15.75 -7.03 -24.79
C PRO A 130 -14.73 -5.94 -25.11
N ASP A 131 -13.45 -6.29 -25.18
CA ASP A 131 -12.34 -5.42 -25.58
C ASP A 131 -12.58 -4.74 -26.94
N ASN A 132 -13.11 -5.49 -27.93
CA ASN A 132 -13.35 -4.96 -29.27
C ASN A 132 -14.45 -3.90 -29.29
N ASP A 133 -15.45 -4.00 -28.41
CA ASP A 133 -16.49 -3.00 -28.28
C ASP A 133 -15.94 -1.70 -27.68
N ILE A 134 -15.05 -1.81 -26.68
CA ILE A 134 -14.35 -0.65 -26.09
C ILE A 134 -13.47 0.03 -27.14
N LEU A 135 -12.67 -0.74 -27.88
CA LEU A 135 -11.82 -0.23 -28.95
C LEU A 135 -12.63 0.43 -30.08
N SER A 136 -13.75 -0.20 -30.48
CA SER A 136 -14.68 0.34 -31.51
C SER A 136 -15.26 1.68 -31.09
N MET A 137 -15.64 1.82 -29.84
CA MET A 137 -16.12 3.09 -29.30
C MET A 137 -15.04 4.17 -29.33
N ALA A 138 -13.83 3.86 -28.88
CA ALA A 138 -12.73 4.81 -28.88
C ALA A 138 -12.41 5.29 -30.32
N LEU A 139 -12.35 4.38 -31.30
CA LEU A 139 -12.16 4.72 -32.72
C LEU A 139 -13.30 5.61 -33.25
N THR A 140 -14.55 5.29 -32.91
CA THR A 140 -15.71 6.07 -33.32
C THR A 140 -15.64 7.49 -32.75
N LEU A 141 -15.28 7.62 -31.47
CA LEU A 141 -15.11 8.93 -30.83
C LEU A 141 -13.97 9.75 -31.42
N GLN A 142 -12.84 9.12 -31.80
CA GLN A 142 -11.77 9.82 -32.51
C GLN A 142 -12.22 10.40 -33.85
N GLN A 143 -13.05 9.66 -34.59
CA GLN A 143 -13.59 10.13 -35.87
C GLN A 143 -14.64 11.23 -35.67
N ASP A 144 -15.52 11.10 -34.67
CA ASP A 144 -16.57 12.09 -34.41
C ASP A 144 -16.01 13.38 -33.76
N HIS A 145 -14.85 13.31 -33.11
CA HIS A 145 -14.22 14.45 -32.41
C HIS A 145 -12.76 14.66 -32.79
N PRO A 146 -12.44 14.98 -34.08
CA PRO A 146 -11.06 15.04 -34.58
C PRO A 146 -10.19 16.14 -33.95
N ARG A 147 -10.81 17.07 -33.21
CA ARG A 147 -10.11 18.16 -32.50
C ARG A 147 -9.87 17.87 -31.01
N ARG A 148 -10.40 16.78 -30.51
CA ARG A 148 -10.26 16.39 -29.08
C ARG A 148 -9.44 15.10 -28.97
N GLN A 149 -8.56 15.03 -27.99
CA GLN A 149 -7.82 13.82 -27.72
C GLN A 149 -8.75 12.80 -27.05
N VAL A 150 -8.89 11.64 -27.69
CA VAL A 150 -9.58 10.47 -27.12
C VAL A 150 -8.52 9.58 -26.48
N THR A 151 -8.71 9.23 -25.21
CA THR A 151 -7.79 8.40 -24.43
C THR A 151 -8.55 7.21 -23.83
N LEU A 152 -8.11 6.01 -24.14
CA LEU A 152 -8.57 4.80 -23.47
C LEU A 152 -7.84 4.64 -22.14
N VAL A 153 -8.57 4.47 -21.06
CA VAL A 153 -7.99 4.19 -19.73
C VAL A 153 -8.33 2.75 -19.33
N SER A 154 -7.31 1.94 -19.13
CA SER A 154 -7.45 0.53 -18.74
C SER A 154 -6.24 0.07 -17.95
N LYS A 155 -6.47 -0.78 -16.96
CA LYS A 155 -5.41 -1.51 -16.25
C LYS A 155 -4.96 -2.77 -16.98
N ASP A 156 -5.66 -3.18 -18.03
CA ASP A 156 -5.26 -4.30 -18.88
C ASP A 156 -4.20 -3.86 -19.91
N ILE A 157 -2.99 -4.40 -19.73
CA ILE A 157 -1.85 -4.13 -20.62
C ILE A 157 -2.17 -4.55 -22.07
N ASN A 158 -2.84 -5.71 -22.25
CA ASN A 158 -3.15 -6.23 -23.58
C ASN A 158 -4.14 -5.33 -24.31
N LEU A 159 -5.14 -4.81 -23.60
CA LEU A 159 -6.09 -3.86 -24.17
C LEU A 159 -5.39 -2.56 -24.57
N ARG A 160 -4.47 -2.04 -23.74
CA ARG A 160 -3.67 -0.85 -24.08
C ARG A 160 -2.75 -1.08 -25.28
N ILE A 161 -2.13 -2.27 -25.40
CA ILE A 161 -1.32 -2.64 -26.57
C ILE A 161 -2.19 -2.67 -27.84
N LYS A 162 -3.37 -3.32 -27.78
CA LYS A 162 -4.32 -3.35 -28.91
C LYS A 162 -4.74 -1.94 -29.31
N ALA A 163 -5.04 -1.07 -28.35
CA ALA A 163 -5.38 0.33 -28.59
C ALA A 163 -4.25 1.09 -29.30
N ALA A 164 -3.01 0.95 -28.81
CA ALA A 164 -1.85 1.58 -29.43
C ALA A 164 -1.61 1.13 -30.88
N ILE A 165 -1.78 -0.16 -31.17
CA ILE A 165 -1.69 -0.70 -32.55
C ILE A 165 -2.76 -0.08 -33.46
N LEU A 166 -3.94 0.23 -32.93
CA LEU A 166 -5.03 0.88 -33.67
C LEU A 166 -4.90 2.40 -33.73
N GLY A 167 -3.84 2.99 -33.19
CA GLY A 167 -3.65 4.45 -33.16
C GLY A 167 -4.51 5.16 -32.13
N ILE A 168 -5.05 4.44 -31.15
CA ILE A 168 -5.76 5.01 -30.00
C ILE A 168 -4.74 5.32 -28.90
N HIS A 169 -4.77 6.55 -28.38
CA HIS A 169 -3.99 6.88 -27.18
C HIS A 169 -4.55 6.12 -25.99
N ALA A 170 -3.69 5.36 -25.30
CA ALA A 170 -4.10 4.53 -24.16
C ALA A 170 -3.21 4.80 -22.96
N GLU A 171 -3.82 4.94 -21.81
CA GLU A 171 -3.14 5.20 -20.53
C GLU A 171 -3.54 4.16 -19.48
N ASP A 172 -2.63 3.86 -18.56
CA ASP A 172 -2.98 3.15 -17.32
C ASP A 172 -3.75 4.09 -16.40
N TYR A 173 -4.50 3.54 -15.46
CA TYR A 173 -5.16 4.32 -14.43
C TYR A 173 -4.18 4.59 -13.29
N TYR A 174 -3.59 5.79 -13.26
CA TYR A 174 -2.49 6.15 -12.36
C TYR A 174 -2.91 6.78 -11.02
N ASN A 175 -4.17 7.11 -10.82
CA ASN A 175 -4.63 7.83 -9.62
C ASN A 175 -4.51 7.04 -8.31
N ASP A 176 -4.15 5.77 -8.39
CA ASP A 176 -3.89 4.88 -7.27
C ASP A 176 -2.39 4.71 -6.97
N GLN A 177 -1.52 5.29 -7.80
CA GLN A 177 -0.08 5.25 -7.56
C GLN A 177 0.29 6.18 -6.39
N THR A 178 1.06 5.63 -5.48
CA THR A 178 1.61 6.37 -4.33
C THR A 178 2.87 7.12 -4.72
N LEU A 179 3.63 6.53 -5.63
CA LEU A 179 4.92 7.03 -6.12
C LEU A 179 4.97 6.90 -7.64
N ASP A 180 5.63 7.84 -8.30
CA ASP A 180 5.89 7.78 -9.74
C ASP A 180 6.90 6.67 -10.08
N ASP A 181 7.83 6.39 -9.17
CA ASP A 181 8.85 5.34 -9.28
C ASP A 181 9.04 4.65 -7.93
N VAL A 182 9.05 3.32 -7.92
CA VAL A 182 9.29 2.50 -6.72
C VAL A 182 10.68 2.75 -6.11
N ASN A 183 11.67 3.14 -6.92
CA ASN A 183 13.01 3.49 -6.44
C ASN A 183 13.03 4.74 -5.53
N LEU A 184 11.95 5.55 -5.56
CA LEU A 184 11.75 6.69 -4.66
C LEU A 184 11.16 6.28 -3.32
N LEU A 185 10.83 5.00 -3.12
CA LEU A 185 10.26 4.52 -1.87
C LEU A 185 11.25 4.72 -0.73
N TYR A 186 10.76 5.31 0.35
CA TYR A 186 11.52 5.53 1.57
C TYR A 186 12.10 4.20 2.10
N ALA A 187 13.41 4.13 2.24
CA ALA A 187 14.11 2.90 2.66
C ALA A 187 14.22 2.73 4.19
N GLY A 188 13.86 3.75 4.95
CA GLY A 188 13.96 3.78 6.41
C GLY A 188 15.34 4.06 6.96
N VAL A 189 16.38 3.97 6.12
CA VAL A 189 17.78 4.13 6.52
C VAL A 189 18.52 5.09 5.59
N ARG A 190 19.56 5.71 6.11
CA ARG A 190 20.46 6.59 5.35
C ARG A 190 21.89 6.35 5.79
N ASP A 191 22.81 6.26 4.83
CA ASP A 191 24.23 6.27 5.09
C ASP A 191 24.71 7.72 5.27
N LEU A 192 25.46 7.99 6.34
CA LEU A 192 26.08 9.28 6.61
C LEU A 192 27.42 9.38 5.87
N PRO A 193 27.79 10.57 5.37
CA PRO A 193 29.13 10.78 4.79
C PRO A 193 30.23 10.43 5.81
N ALA A 194 31.39 10.00 5.28
CA ALA A 194 32.52 9.63 6.14
C ALA A 194 33.05 10.80 7.01
N ASP A 195 32.93 12.03 6.50
CA ASP A 195 33.33 13.28 7.14
C ASP A 195 32.18 13.95 7.93
N PHE A 196 31.10 13.24 8.16
CA PHE A 196 29.90 13.79 8.82
C PHE A 196 30.22 14.45 10.17
N TRP A 197 30.99 13.76 11.02
CA TRP A 197 31.35 14.30 12.35
C TRP A 197 32.34 15.45 12.26
N ASP A 198 33.24 15.45 11.29
CA ASP A 198 34.17 16.57 11.07
C ASP A 198 33.42 17.83 10.68
N SER A 199 32.36 17.67 9.89
CA SER A 199 31.52 18.77 9.41
C SER A 199 30.55 19.31 10.48
N HIS A 200 30.07 18.46 11.40
CA HIS A 200 29.03 18.77 12.39
C HIS A 200 29.57 18.84 13.82
N GLY A 201 30.79 18.36 14.10
CA GLY A 201 31.34 18.18 15.44
C GLY A 201 31.49 19.46 16.28
N LYS A 202 31.61 20.64 15.66
CA LYS A 202 31.76 21.92 16.37
C LYS A 202 30.45 22.39 17.06
N ALA A 203 29.29 21.83 16.68
CA ALA A 203 27.98 22.19 17.22
C ALA A 203 27.25 20.93 17.77
N LEU A 204 28.00 19.90 18.17
CA LEU A 204 27.46 18.65 18.66
C LEU A 204 27.29 18.71 20.19
N ASP A 205 26.07 18.65 20.66
CA ASP A 205 25.76 18.39 22.07
C ASP A 205 25.49 16.91 22.28
N SER A 206 26.02 16.33 23.37
CA SER A 206 25.72 14.93 23.72
C SER A 206 25.36 14.79 25.18
N TRP A 207 24.43 13.89 25.50
CA TRP A 207 24.04 13.55 26.86
C TRP A 207 23.62 12.10 27.02
N LYS A 208 23.58 11.65 28.26
CA LYS A 208 23.05 10.32 28.61
C LYS A 208 21.79 10.47 29.43
N GLU A 209 20.77 9.69 29.08
CA GLU A 209 19.51 9.66 29.80
C GLU A 209 18.99 8.21 29.84
N SER A 210 18.66 7.72 31.04
CA SER A 210 18.15 6.34 31.24
C SER A 210 18.99 5.24 30.57
N GLY A 211 20.32 5.40 30.57
CA GLY A 211 21.26 4.45 29.98
C GLY A 211 21.41 4.55 28.44
N ARG A 212 20.70 5.49 27.80
CA ARG A 212 20.78 5.77 26.36
C ARG A 212 21.62 7.00 26.11
N THR A 213 22.33 7.04 24.98
CA THR A 213 23.17 8.17 24.57
C THR A 213 22.52 8.89 23.41
N PHE A 214 22.38 10.18 23.54
CA PHE A 214 21.78 11.08 22.57
C PHE A 214 22.77 12.12 22.08
N TYR A 215 22.60 12.55 20.85
CA TYR A 215 23.33 13.65 20.22
C TYR A 215 22.32 14.63 19.62
N ARG A 216 22.60 15.92 19.76
CA ARG A 216 21.90 16.98 19.05
C ARG A 216 22.76 17.42 17.89
N VAL A 217 22.24 17.27 16.68
CA VAL A 217 22.91 17.59 15.41
C VAL A 217 22.19 18.76 14.77
N ARG A 218 22.96 19.71 14.23
CA ARG A 218 22.46 20.86 13.47
C ARG A 218 23.14 20.88 12.11
N GLY A 219 22.40 21.22 11.07
CA GLY A 219 22.96 21.38 9.74
C GLY A 219 21.95 21.15 8.62
N PRO A 220 22.36 21.40 7.37
CA PRO A 220 21.49 21.31 6.21
C PRO A 220 21.00 19.88 5.94
N ASP A 221 21.78 18.85 6.31
CA ASP A 221 21.43 17.45 6.11
C ASP A 221 20.20 17.03 6.91
N VAL A 222 19.98 17.65 8.09
CA VAL A 222 18.85 17.36 8.98
C VAL A 222 17.51 17.63 8.33
N ALA A 223 17.43 18.59 7.40
CA ALA A 223 16.20 18.94 6.71
C ALA A 223 15.61 17.78 5.86
N ASN A 224 16.43 16.79 5.53
CA ASN A 224 16.06 15.64 4.71
C ASN A 224 15.88 14.35 5.54
N TRP A 225 15.86 14.43 6.86
CA TRP A 225 15.68 13.29 7.74
C TRP A 225 14.22 13.13 8.14
N TYR A 226 13.88 11.91 8.53
CA TYR A 226 12.54 11.54 8.98
C TYR A 226 12.58 11.04 10.43
N PRO A 227 11.49 11.17 11.19
CA PRO A 227 11.35 10.54 12.51
C PRO A 227 11.60 9.03 12.39
N ASN A 228 12.31 8.49 13.38
CA ASN A 228 12.68 7.08 13.45
C ASN A 228 13.46 6.55 12.22
N GLN A 229 14.13 7.41 11.47
CA GLN A 229 15.06 7.01 10.42
C GLN A 229 16.36 6.48 11.03
N GLY A 230 16.87 5.37 10.49
CA GLY A 230 18.19 4.83 10.82
C GLY A 230 19.29 5.60 10.09
N LEU A 231 20.33 6.00 10.81
CA LEU A 231 21.50 6.67 10.26
C LEU A 231 22.73 5.79 10.51
N PHE A 232 23.43 5.41 9.44
CA PHE A 232 24.58 4.50 9.52
C PHE A 232 25.85 5.21 9.09
N GLN A 233 26.93 4.94 9.79
CA GLN A 233 28.27 5.38 9.40
C GLN A 233 29.22 4.20 9.44
N ASP A 234 29.60 3.72 8.26
CA ASP A 234 30.43 2.52 8.12
C ASP A 234 31.86 2.68 8.65
N SER A 235 32.43 3.90 8.55
CA SER A 235 33.79 4.20 9.03
C SER A 235 33.96 4.03 10.55
N GLU A 236 32.92 4.24 11.33
CA GLU A 236 32.93 4.13 12.79
C GLU A 236 32.09 2.98 13.33
N GLN A 237 31.48 2.17 12.45
CA GLN A 237 30.50 1.14 12.81
C GLN A 237 29.39 1.66 13.70
N ALA A 238 29.09 2.98 13.60
CA ALA A 238 28.10 3.65 14.41
C ALA A 238 26.73 3.63 13.73
N ALA A 239 25.70 3.39 14.53
CA ALA A 239 24.32 3.37 14.06
C ALA A 239 23.44 4.16 15.01
N PHE A 240 22.60 5.02 14.45
CA PHE A 240 21.74 5.93 15.19
C PHE A 240 20.28 5.84 14.70
N ILE A 241 19.37 6.34 15.51
CA ILE A 241 17.97 6.55 15.14
C ILE A 241 17.59 8.01 15.41
N VAL A 242 16.88 8.63 14.48
CA VAL A 242 16.36 10.00 14.60
C VAL A 242 15.15 9.99 15.54
N ARG A 243 15.24 10.72 16.66
CA ARG A 243 14.16 10.78 17.66
C ARG A 243 13.29 12.03 17.56
N GLN A 244 13.91 13.16 17.30
CA GLN A 244 13.21 14.43 17.18
C GLN A 244 13.80 15.26 16.05
N LEU A 245 12.92 15.96 15.36
CA LEU A 245 13.28 16.92 14.31
C LEU A 245 12.56 18.23 14.62
N ARG A 246 13.31 19.34 14.74
CA ARG A 246 12.77 20.68 14.96
C ARG A 246 13.69 21.72 14.33
N ASP A 247 13.15 22.59 13.50
CA ASP A 247 13.80 23.82 13.00
C ASP A 247 15.28 23.68 12.59
N GLY A 248 15.62 22.64 11.84
CA GLY A 248 16.99 22.37 11.38
C GLY A 248 17.88 21.69 12.42
N GLU A 249 17.31 21.24 13.54
CA GLU A 249 17.98 20.41 14.54
C GLU A 249 17.39 19.00 14.58
N ALA A 250 18.23 18.00 14.82
CA ALA A 250 17.82 16.64 15.10
C ALA A 250 18.41 16.15 16.43
N VAL A 251 17.61 15.39 17.16
CA VAL A 251 18.08 14.56 18.26
C VAL A 251 18.18 13.14 17.73
N ILE A 252 19.38 12.57 17.77
CA ILE A 252 19.64 11.17 17.39
C ILE A 252 20.08 10.38 18.62
N GLU A 253 19.73 9.10 18.64
CA GLU A 253 20.07 8.16 19.70
C GLU A 253 20.92 7.03 19.15
N ILE A 254 21.95 6.59 19.89
CA ILE A 254 22.71 5.38 19.51
C ILE A 254 21.79 4.17 19.58
N LEU A 255 21.77 3.37 18.52
CA LEU A 255 21.04 2.11 18.47
C LEU A 255 21.62 1.10 19.46
N LYS A 256 20.70 0.30 20.04
CA LYS A 256 21.11 -0.87 20.82
C LYS A 256 21.68 -1.92 19.87
N ASP A 257 22.81 -2.51 20.27
CA ASP A 257 23.45 -3.58 19.50
C ASP A 257 22.80 -4.93 19.81
N HIS A 258 22.07 -5.48 18.85
CA HIS A 258 21.48 -6.81 18.85
C HIS A 258 22.27 -7.82 18.01
N VAL A 259 23.43 -7.40 17.47
CA VAL A 259 24.38 -8.31 16.79
C VAL A 259 25.17 -9.11 17.84
N ALA A 260 25.51 -8.46 18.95
CA ALA A 260 26.24 -9.09 20.04
C ALA A 260 25.48 -10.29 20.64
N PRO A 261 26.13 -11.43 20.89
CA PRO A 261 25.48 -12.66 21.39
C PRO A 261 24.70 -12.49 22.68
N ASN A 262 25.14 -11.59 23.57
CA ASN A 262 24.52 -11.30 24.86
C ASN A 262 23.26 -10.40 24.76
N HIS A 263 22.92 -9.90 23.57
CA HIS A 263 21.75 -9.07 23.32
C HIS A 263 20.75 -9.74 22.38
N ALA A 264 20.71 -11.06 22.42
CA ALA A 264 19.73 -11.84 21.67
C ALA A 264 18.30 -11.49 22.07
N VAL A 265 17.41 -11.48 21.09
CA VAL A 265 15.97 -11.28 21.24
C VAL A 265 15.30 -12.62 20.98
N TRP A 266 14.82 -13.28 22.03
CA TRP A 266 14.28 -14.66 21.96
C TRP A 266 15.23 -15.62 21.23
N GLY A 267 16.52 -15.60 21.61
CA GLY A 267 17.55 -16.44 21.00
C GLY A 267 18.02 -15.99 19.61
N ILE A 268 17.47 -14.93 19.05
CA ILE A 268 17.83 -14.39 17.74
C ILE A 268 18.75 -13.18 17.89
N ASN A 269 19.89 -13.22 17.21
CA ASN A 269 20.76 -12.08 17.03
C ASN A 269 20.61 -11.53 15.61
N ALA A 270 20.73 -10.22 15.47
CA ALA A 270 20.82 -9.58 14.17
C ALA A 270 22.10 -10.01 13.46
N ARG A 271 22.03 -10.31 12.17
CA ARG A 271 23.18 -10.73 11.35
C ARG A 271 23.76 -9.59 10.52
N ASN A 272 23.01 -8.49 10.39
CA ASN A 272 23.44 -7.31 9.67
C ASN A 272 22.82 -6.04 10.29
N ARG A 273 23.26 -4.87 9.82
CA ARG A 273 22.83 -3.57 10.36
C ARG A 273 21.35 -3.29 10.18
N GLU A 274 20.75 -3.72 9.06
CA GLU A 274 19.32 -3.53 8.80
C GLU A 274 18.46 -4.39 9.75
N GLN A 275 18.87 -5.63 10.02
CA GLN A 275 18.18 -6.50 11.01
C GLN A 275 18.35 -5.95 12.44
N ASN A 276 19.52 -5.40 12.78
CA ASN A 276 19.73 -4.72 14.06
C ASN A 276 18.76 -3.53 14.20
N PHE A 277 18.64 -2.74 13.17
CA PHE A 277 17.73 -1.61 13.14
C PHE A 277 16.25 -2.05 13.22
N ALA A 278 15.87 -3.10 12.48
CA ALA A 278 14.52 -3.68 12.58
C ALA A 278 14.17 -4.09 14.01
N LEU A 279 15.08 -4.76 14.75
CA LEU A 279 14.85 -5.13 16.14
C LEU A 279 14.69 -3.89 17.04
N ASN A 280 15.48 -2.83 16.83
CA ASN A 280 15.33 -1.59 17.56
C ASN A 280 13.94 -0.96 17.34
N LEU A 281 13.44 -0.90 16.08
CA LEU A 281 12.10 -0.40 15.77
C LEU A 281 10.97 -1.28 16.38
N LEU A 282 11.11 -2.60 16.25
CA LEU A 282 10.11 -3.56 16.72
C LEU A 282 9.96 -3.54 18.24
N LEU A 283 11.09 -3.42 18.97
CA LEU A 283 11.12 -3.42 20.44
C LEU A 283 10.80 -2.05 21.05
N ASP A 284 10.87 -0.98 20.28
CA ASP A 284 10.61 0.38 20.78
C ASP A 284 9.15 0.56 21.20
N PRO A 285 8.90 0.95 22.46
CA PRO A 285 7.57 1.19 22.97
C PRO A 285 6.84 2.40 22.38
N GLU A 286 7.56 3.37 21.88
CA GLU A 286 7.00 4.63 21.35
C GLU A 286 6.61 4.51 19.87
N ILE A 287 6.93 3.39 19.23
CA ILE A 287 6.59 3.12 17.84
C ILE A 287 5.39 2.18 17.76
N ASP A 288 4.27 2.68 17.26
CA ASP A 288 3.00 1.94 17.16
C ASP A 288 2.86 1.19 15.83
N PHE A 289 3.55 1.66 14.79
CA PHE A 289 3.51 1.07 13.45
C PHE A 289 4.91 0.79 12.93
N VAL A 290 5.17 -0.43 12.48
CA VAL A 290 6.45 -0.82 11.85
C VAL A 290 6.19 -1.51 10.52
N SER A 291 6.89 -1.11 9.47
CA SER A 291 6.90 -1.82 8.19
C SER A 291 8.31 -2.38 7.89
N LEU A 292 8.36 -3.68 7.58
CA LEU A 292 9.58 -4.38 7.17
C LEU A 292 9.41 -4.87 5.73
N LEU A 293 10.18 -4.28 4.82
CA LEU A 293 10.25 -4.72 3.43
C LEU A 293 11.52 -5.57 3.22
N GLY A 294 11.47 -6.41 2.20
CA GLY A 294 12.64 -7.17 1.76
C GLY A 294 12.28 -8.47 1.07
N ALA A 295 13.22 -9.04 0.34
CA ALA A 295 13.04 -10.32 -0.34
C ALA A 295 12.77 -11.48 0.63
N ALA A 296 12.31 -12.61 0.13
CA ALA A 296 12.17 -13.83 0.95
C ALA A 296 13.53 -14.22 1.56
N GLY A 297 13.53 -14.73 2.80
CA GLY A 297 14.76 -15.12 3.51
C GLY A 297 15.55 -13.99 4.15
N THR A 298 15.06 -12.75 4.17
CA THR A 298 15.71 -11.62 4.88
C THR A 298 15.42 -11.61 6.40
N GLY A 299 14.62 -12.55 6.90
CA GLY A 299 14.32 -12.70 8.33
C GLY A 299 13.16 -11.88 8.87
N LYS A 300 12.37 -11.19 8.02
CA LYS A 300 11.26 -10.31 8.43
C LYS A 300 10.33 -10.94 9.47
N THR A 301 9.81 -12.11 9.16
CA THR A 301 8.83 -12.82 10.00
C THR A 301 9.48 -13.31 11.30
N LEU A 302 10.70 -13.83 11.23
CA LEU A 302 11.46 -14.29 12.38
C LEU A 302 11.75 -13.15 13.36
N LEU A 303 12.23 -12.00 12.87
CA LEU A 303 12.49 -10.81 13.70
C LEU A 303 11.23 -10.26 14.34
N ALA A 304 10.12 -10.20 13.57
CA ALA A 304 8.83 -9.72 14.08
C ALA A 304 8.28 -10.63 15.19
N LEU A 305 8.40 -11.95 15.03
CA LEU A 305 7.97 -12.93 16.03
C LEU A 305 8.85 -12.89 17.28
N ALA A 306 10.18 -12.84 17.13
CA ALA A 306 11.12 -12.77 18.25
C ALA A 306 10.86 -11.50 19.11
N ALA A 307 10.72 -10.35 18.47
CA ALA A 307 10.39 -9.09 19.16
C ALA A 307 8.99 -9.13 19.79
N GLY A 308 8.02 -9.74 19.11
CA GLY A 308 6.65 -9.92 19.63
C GLY A 308 6.61 -10.79 20.87
N LEU A 309 7.30 -11.92 20.86
CA LEU A 309 7.40 -12.84 22.02
C LEU A 309 8.07 -12.17 23.23
N THR A 310 9.17 -11.44 23.01
CA THR A 310 9.80 -10.65 24.08
C THR A 310 8.81 -9.66 24.70
N GLN A 311 8.01 -8.97 23.91
CA GLN A 311 7.07 -7.98 24.42
C GLN A 311 5.80 -8.56 25.02
N VAL A 312 5.39 -9.76 24.59
CA VAL A 312 4.20 -10.45 25.14
C VAL A 312 4.55 -11.24 26.41
N LEU A 313 5.65 -11.98 26.40
CA LEU A 313 5.99 -12.92 27.48
C LEU A 313 6.90 -12.29 28.55
N ASP A 314 7.95 -11.59 28.12
CA ASP A 314 8.94 -11.03 29.05
C ASP A 314 8.50 -9.66 29.56
N ALA A 315 8.26 -8.72 28.65
CA ALA A 315 7.86 -7.34 29.00
C ALA A 315 6.37 -7.20 29.37
N LYS A 316 5.53 -8.17 29.04
CA LYS A 316 4.06 -8.20 29.29
C LYS A 316 3.34 -6.93 28.81
N ARG A 317 3.85 -6.33 27.75
CA ARG A 317 3.31 -5.10 27.17
C ARG A 317 2.04 -5.36 26.36
N TYR A 318 2.03 -6.46 25.58
CA TYR A 318 0.89 -6.90 24.80
C TYR A 318 0.34 -8.20 25.37
N ARG A 319 -0.95 -8.44 25.16
CA ARG A 319 -1.64 -9.63 25.68
C ARG A 319 -1.35 -10.88 24.85
N GLU A 320 -1.27 -10.71 23.53
CA GLU A 320 -1.04 -11.80 22.58
C GLU A 320 -0.52 -11.24 21.25
N ILE A 321 0.08 -12.10 20.46
CA ILE A 321 0.41 -11.85 19.06
C ILE A 321 -0.77 -12.29 18.21
N ILE A 322 -1.26 -11.43 17.33
CA ILE A 322 -2.19 -11.80 16.28
C ILE A 322 -1.45 -11.73 14.97
N MET A 323 -1.44 -12.84 14.23
CA MET A 323 -0.83 -12.87 12.89
C MET A 323 -1.92 -13.10 11.86
N THR A 324 -1.92 -12.27 10.83
CA THR A 324 -2.72 -12.47 9.62
C THR A 324 -1.81 -12.50 8.41
N ARG A 325 -2.08 -13.43 7.50
CA ARG A 325 -1.40 -13.49 6.21
C ARG A 325 -2.39 -13.19 5.12
N VAL A 326 -1.98 -12.34 4.20
CA VAL A 326 -2.77 -12.05 3.00
C VAL A 326 -2.59 -13.23 2.05
N THR A 327 -3.69 -13.89 1.73
CA THR A 327 -3.70 -15.01 0.77
C THR A 327 -4.38 -14.55 -0.50
N VAL A 328 -3.70 -14.70 -1.62
CA VAL A 328 -4.31 -14.59 -2.94
C VAL A 328 -4.65 -16.00 -3.39
N PRO A 329 -5.91 -16.31 -3.71
CA PRO A 329 -6.25 -17.63 -4.21
C PRO A 329 -5.53 -17.88 -5.56
N VAL A 330 -4.59 -18.79 -5.56
CA VAL A 330 -3.99 -19.29 -6.79
C VAL A 330 -4.87 -20.46 -7.25
N GLY A 331 -5.87 -20.16 -8.07
CA GLY A 331 -6.82 -21.16 -8.55
C GLY A 331 -8.20 -21.07 -7.89
N GLU A 332 -8.73 -22.15 -7.40
CA GLU A 332 -10.10 -22.23 -6.85
C GLU A 332 -10.26 -21.47 -5.51
N ASP A 333 -11.40 -20.81 -5.36
CA ASP A 333 -11.77 -20.00 -4.18
C ASP A 333 -11.79 -20.90 -2.91
N ILE A 334 -10.87 -20.64 -1.98
CA ILE A 334 -10.76 -21.35 -0.68
C ILE A 334 -12.03 -21.19 0.19
N GLY A 335 -12.96 -20.32 -0.21
CA GLY A 335 -14.20 -20.03 0.52
C GLY A 335 -15.11 -21.22 0.81
N PHE A 336 -14.97 -22.31 0.07
CA PHE A 336 -15.82 -23.51 0.14
C PHE A 336 -15.20 -24.71 0.87
N LEU A 337 -13.99 -24.60 1.41
CA LEU A 337 -13.46 -25.70 2.21
C LEU A 337 -14.29 -25.85 3.50
N PRO A 338 -14.86 -27.04 3.78
CA PRO A 338 -15.51 -27.30 5.06
C PRO A 338 -14.47 -27.29 6.19
N GLY A 339 -14.83 -26.74 7.35
CA GLY A 339 -13.96 -26.75 8.52
C GLY A 339 -13.96 -25.41 9.27
N THR A 340 -13.31 -25.40 10.43
CA THR A 340 -13.10 -24.23 11.27
C THR A 340 -12.14 -23.24 10.60
N GLU A 341 -12.09 -21.99 11.06
CA GLU A 341 -11.13 -20.97 10.59
C GLU A 341 -9.68 -21.49 10.71
N GLU A 342 -9.38 -22.16 11.81
CA GLU A 342 -8.04 -22.71 12.10
C GLU A 342 -7.66 -23.82 11.13
N GLU A 343 -8.59 -24.72 10.80
CA GLU A 343 -8.37 -25.77 9.79
C GLU A 343 -8.12 -25.21 8.39
N LYS A 344 -8.82 -24.17 8.01
CA LYS A 344 -8.63 -23.49 6.71
C LYS A 344 -7.29 -22.77 6.62
N MET A 345 -6.73 -22.35 7.74
CA MET A 345 -5.43 -21.67 7.82
C MET A 345 -4.25 -22.64 7.98
N THR A 346 -4.49 -23.95 8.18
CA THR A 346 -3.46 -24.98 8.37
C THR A 346 -2.34 -24.97 7.32
N PRO A 347 -2.61 -24.83 6.00
CA PRO A 347 -1.54 -24.82 5.01
C PRO A 347 -0.51 -23.71 5.20
N TRP A 348 -0.93 -22.56 5.79
CA TRP A 348 -0.05 -21.42 6.04
C TRP A 348 0.61 -21.46 7.43
N MET A 349 0.14 -22.36 8.30
CA MET A 349 0.75 -22.57 9.61
C MET A 349 2.14 -23.20 9.51
N GLY A 350 2.44 -23.96 8.46
CA GLY A 350 3.75 -24.58 8.26
C GLY A 350 4.90 -23.57 8.34
N ALA A 351 4.86 -22.52 7.52
CA ALA A 351 5.89 -21.48 7.53
C ALA A 351 6.01 -20.72 8.88
N LEU A 352 4.92 -20.61 9.64
CA LEU A 352 4.96 -20.05 10.98
C LEU A 352 5.59 -21.04 11.96
N MET A 353 5.23 -22.33 11.89
CA MET A 353 5.79 -23.38 12.74
C MET A 353 7.29 -23.53 12.52
N ASP A 354 7.78 -23.47 11.28
CA ASP A 354 9.21 -23.47 10.95
C ASP A 354 9.95 -22.31 11.67
N ASN A 355 9.36 -21.12 11.67
CA ASN A 355 9.94 -19.99 12.41
C ASN A 355 9.88 -20.19 13.94
N LEU A 356 8.81 -20.80 14.44
CA LEU A 356 8.68 -21.08 15.87
C LEU A 356 9.63 -22.18 16.34
N GLU A 357 9.95 -23.17 15.50
CA GLU A 357 10.99 -24.18 15.79
C GLU A 357 12.36 -23.52 15.97
N VAL A 358 12.70 -22.54 15.14
CA VAL A 358 13.94 -21.76 15.27
C VAL A 358 13.97 -20.97 16.59
N LEU A 359 12.80 -20.47 17.02
CA LEU A 359 12.66 -19.66 18.24
C LEU A 359 12.54 -20.53 19.51
N ALA A 360 12.23 -21.83 19.39
CA ALA A 360 12.11 -22.71 20.55
C ALA A 360 13.49 -22.98 21.15
N PRO A 361 13.67 -22.84 22.48
CA PRO A 361 14.94 -23.13 23.12
C PRO A 361 15.33 -24.61 22.90
N HIS A 362 16.58 -24.84 22.51
CA HIS A 362 17.12 -26.19 22.28
C HIS A 362 17.42 -26.93 23.61
N GLU A 363 17.32 -26.23 24.74
CA GLU A 363 17.59 -26.74 26.08
C GLU A 363 16.29 -27.21 26.76
N GLY A 364 16.16 -28.51 27.02
CA GLY A 364 15.03 -29.04 27.82
C GLY A 364 14.42 -30.36 27.38
N GLY A 365 14.97 -31.01 26.34
CA GLY A 365 14.45 -32.31 25.88
C GLY A 365 13.05 -32.21 25.23
N GLU A 366 12.41 -33.38 24.96
CA GLU A 366 11.08 -33.45 24.34
C GLU A 366 9.99 -32.75 25.14
N TRP A 367 10.02 -32.88 26.48
CA TRP A 367 9.04 -32.23 27.36
C TRP A 367 9.16 -30.72 27.42
N GLY A 368 10.36 -30.19 27.41
CA GLY A 368 10.59 -28.72 27.33
C GLY A 368 10.11 -28.12 26.04
N ARG A 369 10.32 -28.82 24.92
CA ARG A 369 9.84 -28.39 23.59
C ARG A 369 8.32 -28.39 23.48
N ALA A 370 7.66 -29.46 24.01
CA ALA A 370 6.20 -29.53 24.02
C ALA A 370 5.57 -28.42 24.88
N ALA A 371 6.10 -28.17 26.08
CA ALA A 371 5.62 -27.10 26.95
C ALA A 371 5.82 -25.71 26.34
N THR A 372 6.93 -25.48 25.64
CA THR A 372 7.19 -24.22 24.90
C THR A 372 6.25 -24.08 23.72
N ALA A 373 6.01 -25.12 22.93
CA ALA A 373 5.08 -25.12 21.83
C ALA A 373 3.65 -24.79 22.28
N ASP A 374 3.19 -25.37 23.38
CA ASP A 374 1.88 -25.09 24.01
C ASP A 374 1.78 -23.62 24.48
N LEU A 375 2.85 -23.10 25.10
CA LEU A 375 2.90 -21.70 25.51
C LEU A 375 2.82 -20.75 24.29
N LEU A 376 3.59 -21.03 23.24
CA LEU A 376 3.61 -20.23 22.02
C LEU A 376 2.24 -20.26 21.33
N SER A 377 1.62 -21.44 21.18
CA SER A 377 0.30 -21.58 20.58
C SER A 377 -0.81 -20.88 21.37
N SER A 378 -0.65 -20.78 22.70
CA SER A 378 -1.60 -20.04 23.55
C SER A 378 -1.50 -18.51 23.37
N ARG A 379 -0.35 -18.00 22.96
CA ARG A 379 -0.05 -16.56 22.84
C ARG A 379 -0.02 -16.02 21.41
N ILE A 380 0.09 -16.90 20.42
CA ILE A 380 0.07 -16.54 19.00
C ILE A 380 -1.23 -17.03 18.39
N LYS A 381 -2.03 -16.12 17.85
CA LYS A 381 -3.30 -16.43 17.20
C LYS A 381 -3.23 -16.07 15.74
N ILE A 382 -3.53 -17.03 14.88
CA ILE A 382 -3.66 -16.81 13.45
C ILE A 382 -5.12 -16.47 13.14
N ARG A 383 -5.34 -15.40 12.37
CA ARG A 383 -6.67 -14.95 11.98
C ARG A 383 -6.70 -14.60 10.50
N SER A 384 -7.76 -14.96 9.81
CA SER A 384 -7.95 -14.50 8.44
C SER A 384 -8.39 -13.03 8.42
N LEU A 385 -8.06 -12.32 7.34
CA LEU A 385 -8.44 -10.90 7.15
C LEU A 385 -9.95 -10.67 7.26
N ASN A 386 -10.76 -11.64 6.81
CA ASN A 386 -12.22 -11.54 6.85
C ASN A 386 -12.77 -11.50 8.29
N PHE A 387 -12.16 -12.24 9.19
CA PHE A 387 -12.54 -12.29 10.61
C PHE A 387 -12.03 -11.10 11.42
N MET A 388 -11.10 -10.32 10.86
CA MET A 388 -10.63 -9.09 11.49
C MET A 388 -11.59 -7.91 11.30
N ARG A 389 -12.52 -8.01 10.33
CA ARG A 389 -13.54 -6.98 10.11
C ARG A 389 -14.53 -6.90 11.28
N GLY A 390 -14.89 -5.67 11.70
CA GLY A 390 -15.84 -5.43 12.78
C GLY A 390 -15.29 -5.55 14.20
N ARG A 391 -14.00 -5.86 14.39
CA ARG A 391 -13.36 -5.96 15.71
C ARG A 391 -12.32 -4.86 15.90
N THR A 392 -12.15 -4.38 17.12
CA THR A 392 -11.06 -3.48 17.53
C THR A 392 -10.04 -4.29 18.31
N PHE A 393 -8.76 -4.14 17.99
CA PHE A 393 -7.65 -4.81 18.68
C PHE A 393 -7.10 -3.89 19.76
N GLN A 394 -7.16 -4.34 21.02
CA GLN A 394 -6.62 -3.57 22.14
C GLN A 394 -5.48 -4.34 22.81
N SER A 395 -4.37 -3.66 23.05
CA SER A 395 -3.18 -4.22 23.67
C SER A 395 -2.68 -5.48 22.95
N LYS A 396 -2.64 -5.46 21.63
CA LYS A 396 -2.20 -6.58 20.78
C LYS A 396 -0.93 -6.21 20.02
N TYR A 397 -0.13 -7.25 19.73
CA TYR A 397 0.96 -7.18 18.78
C TYR A 397 0.47 -7.81 17.48
N LEU A 398 0.12 -6.97 16.50
CA LEU A 398 -0.54 -7.39 15.25
C LEU A 398 0.46 -7.47 14.11
N ILE A 399 0.66 -8.67 13.54
CA ILE A 399 1.52 -8.90 12.38
C ILE A 399 0.62 -9.11 11.14
N ILE A 400 0.85 -8.32 10.11
CA ILE A 400 0.21 -8.44 8.79
C ILE A 400 1.30 -8.93 7.83
N ASP A 401 1.27 -10.21 7.47
CA ASP A 401 2.24 -10.83 6.57
C ASP A 401 1.74 -10.79 5.11
N GLU A 402 2.65 -10.77 4.14
CA GLU A 402 2.39 -10.59 2.70
C GLU A 402 1.57 -9.32 2.41
N ALA A 403 1.85 -8.26 3.16
CA ALA A 403 1.07 -7.01 3.13
C ALA A 403 1.12 -6.27 1.78
N GLN A 404 2.09 -6.59 0.89
CA GLN A 404 2.15 -6.06 -0.48
C GLN A 404 0.94 -6.46 -1.32
N ASN A 405 0.24 -7.54 -0.95
CA ASN A 405 -0.94 -8.03 -1.64
C ASN A 405 -2.25 -7.31 -1.23
N LEU A 406 -2.17 -6.34 -0.34
CA LEU A 406 -3.29 -5.49 0.08
C LEU A 406 -3.39 -4.23 -0.78
N THR A 407 -4.62 -3.82 -1.08
CA THR A 407 -4.89 -2.47 -1.58
C THR A 407 -4.72 -1.42 -0.47
N ALA A 408 -4.49 -0.15 -0.83
CA ALA A 408 -4.43 0.95 0.14
C ALA A 408 -5.68 1.03 1.04
N LYS A 409 -6.87 0.74 0.48
CA LYS A 409 -8.13 0.71 1.20
C LYS A 409 -8.22 -0.43 2.23
N GLN A 410 -7.76 -1.63 1.86
CA GLN A 410 -7.71 -2.78 2.77
C GLN A 410 -6.72 -2.50 3.90
N MET A 411 -5.53 -1.98 3.58
CA MET A 411 -4.52 -1.59 4.54
C MET A 411 -5.06 -0.55 5.54
N LYS A 412 -5.68 0.52 5.04
CA LYS A 412 -6.36 1.52 5.89
C LYS A 412 -7.40 0.87 6.81
N THR A 413 -8.22 -0.05 6.28
CA THR A 413 -9.26 -0.73 7.05
C THR A 413 -8.66 -1.57 8.19
N LEU A 414 -7.51 -2.21 8.01
CA LEU A 414 -6.84 -3.01 9.04
C LEU A 414 -6.18 -2.12 10.09
N ILE A 415 -5.42 -1.11 9.68
CA ILE A 415 -4.71 -0.21 10.59
C ILE A 415 -5.68 0.56 11.49
N THR A 416 -6.79 1.02 10.95
CA THR A 416 -7.82 1.73 11.74
C THR A 416 -8.56 0.85 12.78
N ARG A 417 -8.29 -0.45 12.81
CA ARG A 417 -8.75 -1.39 13.85
C ARG A 417 -7.80 -1.49 15.05
N ALA A 418 -6.62 -0.93 14.94
CA ALA A 418 -5.70 -0.85 16.06
C ALA A 418 -6.30 0.09 17.12
N GLY A 419 -6.66 -0.49 18.26
CA GLY A 419 -7.11 0.25 19.44
C GLY A 419 -5.95 0.58 20.38
N PRO A 420 -6.21 1.22 21.50
CA PRO A 420 -5.19 1.65 22.44
C PRO A 420 -4.22 0.52 22.84
N GLY A 421 -2.93 0.85 22.85
CA GLY A 421 -1.86 -0.06 23.22
C GLY A 421 -1.60 -1.20 22.22
N THR A 422 -2.03 -1.06 20.96
CA THR A 422 -1.75 -2.03 19.90
C THR A 422 -0.62 -1.55 19.03
N LYS A 423 0.33 -2.43 18.73
CA LYS A 423 1.40 -2.22 17.73
C LYS A 423 1.07 -3.02 16.48
N VAL A 424 1.19 -2.39 15.31
CA VAL A 424 0.93 -2.99 14.00
C VAL A 424 2.24 -3.16 13.25
N ILE A 425 2.50 -4.36 12.76
CA ILE A 425 3.69 -4.71 11.99
C ILE A 425 3.25 -5.21 10.61
N CYS A 426 3.70 -4.54 9.56
CA CYS A 426 3.46 -4.95 8.18
C CYS A 426 4.73 -5.54 7.58
N LEU A 427 4.64 -6.79 7.11
CA LEU A 427 5.74 -7.51 6.47
C LEU A 427 5.41 -7.72 5.01
N GLY A 428 6.40 -7.56 4.12
CA GLY A 428 6.15 -7.85 2.71
C GLY A 428 7.36 -7.70 1.80
N ASN A 429 7.13 -8.08 0.54
CA ASN A 429 8.07 -7.92 -0.56
C ASN A 429 7.35 -7.30 -1.76
N ILE A 430 7.59 -6.02 -2.03
CA ILE A 430 6.92 -5.32 -3.13
C ILE A 430 7.25 -5.86 -4.53
N ALA A 431 8.37 -6.60 -4.68
CA ALA A 431 8.70 -7.29 -5.93
C ALA A 431 7.91 -8.60 -6.14
N GLN A 432 7.15 -9.07 -5.12
CA GLN A 432 6.36 -10.30 -5.18
C GLN A 432 4.89 -9.99 -4.90
N ILE A 433 4.23 -9.34 -5.85
CA ILE A 433 2.81 -9.04 -5.77
C ILE A 433 2.03 -10.06 -6.58
N ASP A 434 1.21 -10.88 -5.90
CA ASP A 434 0.38 -11.92 -6.52
C ASP A 434 -1.04 -11.42 -6.79
N THR A 435 -1.44 -10.31 -6.17
CA THR A 435 -2.78 -9.75 -6.33
C THR A 435 -2.94 -9.10 -7.71
N PRO A 436 -3.88 -9.56 -8.54
CA PRO A 436 -4.17 -8.93 -9.81
C PRO A 436 -4.46 -7.43 -9.64
N TYR A 437 -4.00 -6.62 -10.61
CA TYR A 437 -4.19 -5.16 -10.67
C TYR A 437 -3.45 -4.36 -9.59
N LEU A 438 -2.61 -4.97 -8.76
CA LEU A 438 -1.66 -4.25 -7.94
C LEU A 438 -0.28 -4.23 -8.60
N SER A 439 0.43 -3.14 -8.40
CA SER A 439 1.83 -2.95 -8.78
C SER A 439 2.65 -2.53 -7.56
N GLU A 440 3.96 -2.47 -7.71
CA GLU A 440 4.86 -2.01 -6.66
C GLU A 440 4.50 -0.58 -6.17
N THR A 441 4.02 0.27 -7.07
CA THR A 441 3.65 1.66 -6.76
C THR A 441 2.22 1.81 -6.23
N THR A 442 1.33 0.83 -6.45
CA THR A 442 -0.09 0.88 -6.05
C THR A 442 -0.41 -0.02 -4.86
N SER A 443 0.56 -0.81 -4.40
CA SER A 443 0.42 -1.67 -3.23
C SER A 443 0.08 -0.86 -1.98
N GLY A 444 -0.83 -1.40 -1.16
CA GLY A 444 -1.16 -0.83 0.14
C GLY A 444 0.05 -0.75 1.08
N LEU A 445 1.02 -1.64 0.92
CA LEU A 445 2.27 -1.58 1.68
C LEU A 445 3.12 -0.36 1.28
N THR A 446 3.30 -0.12 -0.02
CA THR A 446 3.97 1.09 -0.54
C THR A 446 3.26 2.37 -0.05
N TYR A 447 1.92 2.35 -0.10
CA TYR A 447 1.11 3.47 0.38
C TYR A 447 1.36 3.80 1.85
N VAL A 448 1.40 2.82 2.75
CA VAL A 448 1.62 3.09 4.17
C VAL A 448 3.06 3.47 4.47
N VAL A 449 4.05 2.89 3.79
CA VAL A 449 5.46 3.30 3.94
C VAL A 449 5.63 4.78 3.62
N ASP A 450 5.08 5.25 2.51
CA ASP A 450 5.16 6.66 2.13
C ASP A 450 4.40 7.58 3.11
N ARG A 451 3.20 7.21 3.51
CA ARG A 451 2.34 8.05 4.37
C ARG A 451 2.77 8.10 5.82
N PHE A 452 3.46 7.08 6.32
CA PHE A 452 3.87 6.99 7.73
C PHE A 452 5.31 7.43 7.98
N LYS A 453 6.09 7.77 6.94
CA LYS A 453 7.49 8.20 7.08
C LYS A 453 7.68 9.45 7.95
N ASP A 454 6.71 10.37 7.93
CA ASP A 454 6.74 11.63 8.71
C ASP A 454 6.11 11.50 10.11
N TRP A 455 5.51 10.33 10.42
CA TRP A 455 4.82 10.16 11.69
C TRP A 455 5.78 9.71 12.80
N PRO A 456 5.85 10.43 13.96
CA PRO A 456 6.81 10.12 15.02
C PRO A 456 6.67 8.73 15.66
N HIS A 457 5.51 8.08 15.51
CA HIS A 457 5.26 6.72 16.00
C HIS A 457 5.28 5.66 14.89
N GLY A 458 5.76 6.02 13.69
CA GLY A 458 5.98 5.13 12.56
C GLY A 458 7.46 4.77 12.42
N GLY A 459 7.76 3.52 12.05
CA GLY A 459 9.10 3.06 11.71
C GLY A 459 9.08 2.23 10.44
N HIS A 460 10.13 2.34 9.65
CA HIS A 460 10.30 1.57 8.42
C HIS A 460 11.73 1.11 8.24
N VAL A 461 11.91 -0.09 7.67
CA VAL A 461 13.21 -0.53 7.14
C VAL A 461 13.04 -1.51 5.99
N THR A 462 13.87 -1.33 4.96
CA THR A 462 14.02 -2.28 3.87
C THR A 462 15.26 -3.15 4.13
N LEU A 463 15.04 -4.45 4.33
CA LEU A 463 16.08 -5.45 4.52
C LEU A 463 16.62 -5.87 3.16
N ARG A 464 17.82 -5.44 2.83
CA ARG A 464 18.41 -5.65 1.49
C ARG A 464 19.14 -6.99 1.36
N ARG A 465 19.72 -7.51 2.46
CA ARG A 465 20.48 -8.76 2.46
C ARG A 465 19.66 -9.91 3.01
N GLY A 466 19.47 -10.94 2.19
CA GLY A 466 18.93 -12.22 2.63
C GLY A 466 20.07 -13.11 3.13
N GLU A 467 19.87 -13.77 4.24
CA GLU A 467 20.74 -14.82 4.77
C GLU A 467 20.29 -16.17 4.20
N ARG A 468 20.44 -16.34 2.88
CA ARG A 468 20.03 -17.55 2.18
C ARG A 468 21.15 -18.58 2.15
N SER A 469 20.80 -19.84 1.92
CA SER A 469 21.78 -20.84 1.55
C SER A 469 22.43 -20.49 0.21
N ARG A 470 23.67 -20.92 -0.04
CA ARG A 470 24.35 -20.72 -1.33
C ARG A 470 23.49 -21.15 -2.53
N LEU A 471 22.68 -22.22 -2.36
CA LEU A 471 21.78 -22.70 -3.40
C LEU A 471 20.64 -21.70 -3.68
N ALA A 472 20.01 -21.19 -2.61
CA ALA A 472 18.89 -20.25 -2.76
C ALA A 472 19.32 -18.88 -3.27
N GLU A 473 20.54 -18.42 -2.94
CA GLU A 473 21.17 -17.22 -3.48
C GLU A 473 21.44 -17.38 -4.97
N PHE A 474 22.10 -18.45 -5.37
CA PHE A 474 22.36 -18.75 -6.78
C PHE A 474 21.07 -18.87 -7.60
N ALA A 475 20.06 -19.57 -7.08
CA ALA A 475 18.79 -19.71 -7.77
C ALA A 475 18.05 -18.36 -7.95
N SER A 476 18.16 -17.44 -6.98
CA SER A 476 17.51 -16.11 -7.09
C SER A 476 18.23 -15.16 -8.06
N GLU A 477 19.49 -15.45 -8.42
CA GLU A 477 20.28 -14.66 -9.38
C GLU A 477 20.22 -15.23 -10.81
N GLN A 478 19.94 -16.52 -10.95
CA GLN A 478 20.05 -17.22 -12.24
C GLN A 478 18.69 -17.66 -12.81
N LEU A 479 17.63 -17.68 -12.01
CA LEU A 479 16.27 -18.05 -12.38
C LEU A 479 15.29 -16.88 -12.26
#